data_f7ff80362414acfbbcd3eab7fba5569c
#
_entry.id   f7ff80362414acfbbcd3eab7fba5569c
#
_cell.length_a   1.000
_cell.length_b   1.000
_cell.length_c   1.000
_cell.angle_alpha   90.00
_cell.angle_beta   90.00
_cell.angle_gamma   90.00
#
_symmetry.space_group_name_H-M   'P 1'
#
loop_
_entity.id
_entity.type
_entity.pdbx_description
1 polymer ?
#
loop_
_entity_poly.entity_id
_entity_poly.type
_entity_poly.pdbx_seq_one_letter_code
_entity_poly.pdbx_strand_id
1 'polypeptide(L)'
;MLILLFLGIQLPLILLDIPATAPELLHMLVGERLADGYSMYRDIYDNTAPLSALVFWLLDVAAGRSFLAYRLTAMGLLLLQALLLNNILNRHNVYASKNYLPALLYLVLGSLSFEYNMLTPLLIGNTFLILSLPYIITLSREGFDNSRLFVGGFMLGLAAMCFLPLGVFLLVGIFAVIFFASNTFRSTMLMLCGFAFPYAVLLTYYLYTNTGQEFLELHLLRPWQLQVAFLRPPADVAKLMAIPAVILLLSLLSAASLPQRLVFQVKFQQLMWVWLVASLLVIFTRDEISVATFVLVLPAVAYFGEFLFTSNRKPWLLNVIFLVVLAGVLVLRYRRIIGINEFLLLDESPLLLPEQPPLAIQNKTVVVL
;
A
#
# COMPACT_ATOMS: atom_id res chain seq x y z
N MET A 1 -21.26 8.06 -8.07
CA MET A 1 -21.61 6.65 -7.93
C MET A 1 -20.49 5.80 -7.32
N LEU A 2 -19.25 5.84 -7.86
CA LEU A 2 -18.10 5.06 -7.33
C LEU A 2 -17.79 5.35 -5.86
N ILE A 3 -17.72 6.63 -5.47
CA ILE A 3 -17.47 7.05 -4.07
C ILE A 3 -18.60 6.55 -3.17
N LEU A 4 -19.86 6.67 -3.59
CA LEU A 4 -21.01 6.21 -2.79
C LEU A 4 -20.99 4.69 -2.60
N LEU A 5 -20.63 3.92 -3.64
CA LEU A 5 -20.47 2.47 -3.53
C LEU A 5 -19.36 2.13 -2.53
N PHE A 6 -18.21 2.79 -2.62
CA PHE A 6 -17.09 2.57 -1.70
C PHE A 6 -17.45 2.92 -0.26
N LEU A 7 -18.09 4.07 -0.03
CA LEU A 7 -18.57 4.47 1.30
C LEU A 7 -19.59 3.46 1.84
N GLY A 8 -20.53 3.00 1.00
CA GLY A 8 -21.51 1.99 1.38
C GLY A 8 -20.89 0.64 1.78
N ILE A 9 -19.75 0.26 1.18
CA ILE A 9 -19.02 -0.95 1.56
C ILE A 9 -18.16 -0.73 2.82
N GLN A 10 -17.58 0.46 3.00
CA GLN A 10 -16.59 0.72 4.05
C GLN A 10 -17.21 1.16 5.38
N LEU A 11 -18.13 2.15 5.35
CA LEU A 11 -18.66 2.80 6.54
C LEU A 11 -19.41 1.87 7.49
N PRO A 12 -20.27 0.95 7.04
CA PRO A 12 -21.01 0.12 7.97
C PRO A 12 -20.10 -0.67 8.91
N LEU A 13 -19.01 -1.23 8.38
CA LEU A 13 -18.08 -2.01 9.19
C LEU A 13 -17.28 -1.12 10.16
N ILE A 14 -16.89 0.10 9.74
CA ILE A 14 -16.17 1.04 10.60
C ILE A 14 -17.04 1.51 11.77
N LEU A 15 -18.36 1.69 11.53
CA LEU A 15 -19.31 2.12 12.55
C LEU A 15 -19.76 0.98 13.48
N LEU A 16 -19.69 -0.28 13.02
CA LEU A 16 -20.08 -1.48 13.79
C LEU A 16 -18.97 -2.01 14.72
N ASP A 17 -17.94 -1.22 14.98
CA ASP A 17 -16.78 -1.53 15.82
C ASP A 17 -15.94 -2.71 15.31
N ILE A 18 -15.02 -2.42 14.40
CA ILE A 18 -13.93 -3.34 14.09
C ILE A 18 -13.07 -3.54 15.35
N PRO A 19 -12.75 -4.77 15.73
CA PRO A 19 -11.90 -5.00 16.89
C PRO A 19 -10.53 -4.35 16.72
N ALA A 20 -9.96 -3.87 17.81
CA ALA A 20 -8.61 -3.31 17.83
C ALA A 20 -7.58 -4.40 17.50
N THR A 21 -6.62 -4.04 16.66
CA THR A 21 -5.53 -4.93 16.29
C THR A 21 -4.22 -4.50 16.93
N ALA A 22 -3.32 -5.45 17.19
CA ALA A 22 -2.02 -5.15 17.78
C ALA A 22 -1.17 -4.17 16.95
N PRO A 23 -1.07 -4.29 15.59
CA PRO A 23 -0.35 -3.32 14.78
C PRO A 23 -0.98 -1.91 14.80
N GLU A 24 -2.32 -1.82 14.82
CA GLU A 24 -3.03 -0.53 14.86
C GLU A 24 -2.72 0.20 16.19
N LEU A 25 -2.76 -0.55 17.30
CA LEU A 25 -2.44 0.01 18.63
C LEU A 25 -0.99 0.47 18.70
N LEU A 26 -0.04 -0.29 18.12
CA LEU A 26 1.37 0.10 18.07
C LEU A 26 1.56 1.44 17.36
N HIS A 27 0.93 1.61 16.20
CA HIS A 27 1.02 2.87 15.44
C HIS A 27 0.42 4.05 16.20
N MET A 28 -0.70 3.83 16.92
CA MET A 28 -1.31 4.85 17.77
C MET A 28 -0.39 5.20 18.96
N LEU A 29 0.23 4.20 19.58
CA LEU A 29 1.17 4.42 20.71
C LEU A 29 2.38 5.23 20.26
N VAL A 30 2.93 4.96 19.06
CA VAL A 30 4.04 5.75 18.51
C VAL A 30 3.61 7.21 18.31
N GLY A 31 2.40 7.44 17.74
CA GLY A 31 1.86 8.79 17.56
C GLY A 31 1.70 9.55 18.88
N GLU A 32 1.12 8.90 19.89
CA GLU A 32 0.90 9.44 21.24
C GLU A 32 2.23 9.82 21.91
N ARG A 33 3.23 8.90 21.89
CA ARG A 33 4.54 9.17 22.50
C ARG A 33 5.25 10.35 21.84
N LEU A 34 5.15 10.48 20.53
CA LEU A 34 5.69 11.63 19.81
C LEU A 34 4.93 12.94 20.18
N ALA A 35 3.62 12.87 20.40
CA ALA A 35 2.81 14.02 20.86
C ALA A 35 3.16 14.42 22.30
N ASP A 36 3.50 13.46 23.15
CA ASP A 36 4.00 13.70 24.50
C ASP A 36 5.41 14.32 24.53
N GLY A 37 6.08 14.49 23.38
CA GLY A 37 7.39 15.11 23.25
C GLY A 37 8.59 14.14 23.29
N TYR A 38 8.34 12.85 23.28
CA TYR A 38 9.42 11.84 23.16
C TYR A 38 9.98 11.83 21.73
N SER A 39 11.28 11.60 21.61
CA SER A 39 11.99 11.60 20.33
C SER A 39 12.06 10.19 19.74
N MET A 40 11.80 10.08 18.42
CA MET A 40 11.95 8.81 17.69
C MET A 40 13.40 8.33 17.72
N TYR A 41 13.60 7.03 17.89
CA TYR A 41 14.87 6.29 17.98
C TYR A 41 15.70 6.54 19.23
N ARG A 42 15.50 7.65 19.94
CA ARG A 42 16.18 7.94 21.20
C ARG A 42 15.38 7.42 22.39
N ASP A 43 14.12 7.88 22.50
CA ASP A 43 13.24 7.58 23.62
C ASP A 43 12.22 6.49 23.26
N ILE A 44 11.91 6.37 21.96
CA ILE A 44 11.03 5.35 21.37
C ILE A 44 11.90 4.39 20.57
N TYR A 45 12.14 3.19 21.14
CA TYR A 45 12.94 2.14 20.51
C TYR A 45 12.08 1.28 19.59
N ASP A 46 11.72 1.83 18.44
CA ASP A 46 10.88 1.17 17.42
C ASP A 46 11.45 1.37 16.03
N ASN A 47 11.16 0.43 15.11
CA ASN A 47 11.62 0.46 13.71
C ASN A 47 10.67 1.21 12.78
N THR A 48 9.62 1.85 13.28
CA THR A 48 8.70 2.67 12.49
C THR A 48 9.47 3.75 11.74
N ALA A 49 9.25 3.82 10.44
CA ALA A 49 9.95 4.75 9.58
C ALA A 49 9.52 6.22 9.83
N PRO A 50 10.44 7.18 9.69
CA PRO A 50 10.25 8.56 10.16
C PRO A 50 9.02 9.26 9.57
N LEU A 51 8.75 9.07 8.27
CA LEU A 51 7.61 9.73 7.63
C LEU A 51 6.27 9.12 8.09
N SER A 52 6.22 7.82 8.34
CA SER A 52 5.04 7.18 8.93
C SER A 52 4.82 7.63 10.37
N ALA A 53 5.89 7.72 11.16
CA ALA A 53 5.84 8.23 12.53
C ALA A 53 5.31 9.67 12.56
N LEU A 54 5.74 10.53 11.61
CA LEU A 54 5.22 11.89 11.46
C LEU A 54 3.72 11.91 11.15
N VAL A 55 3.23 11.01 10.31
CA VAL A 55 1.78 10.91 10.01
C VAL A 55 1.01 10.47 11.25
N PHE A 56 1.52 9.52 12.03
CA PHE A 56 0.90 9.07 13.27
C PHE A 56 0.87 10.17 14.33
N TRP A 57 1.96 10.92 14.46
CA TRP A 57 2.04 12.11 15.31
C TRP A 57 1.01 13.16 14.93
N LEU A 58 0.90 13.51 13.63
CA LEU A 58 -0.07 14.50 13.15
C LEU A 58 -1.51 14.09 13.46
N LEU A 59 -1.81 12.79 13.33
CA LEU A 59 -3.15 12.27 13.64
C LEU A 59 -3.45 12.31 15.13
N ASP A 60 -2.47 12.00 15.97
CA ASP A 60 -2.67 12.05 17.41
C ASP A 60 -2.87 13.49 17.88
N VAL A 61 -2.08 14.44 17.40
CA VAL A 61 -2.25 15.88 17.70
C VAL A 61 -3.62 16.39 17.22
N ALA A 62 -4.12 15.91 16.07
CA ALA A 62 -5.37 16.39 15.48
C ALA A 62 -6.63 15.77 16.12
N ALA A 63 -6.59 14.50 16.48
CA ALA A 63 -7.77 13.72 16.87
C ALA A 63 -7.57 12.91 18.16
N GLY A 64 -6.40 12.98 18.77
CA GLY A 64 -6.02 12.18 19.93
C GLY A 64 -5.99 10.68 19.60
N ARG A 65 -6.04 9.87 20.63
CA ARG A 65 -6.04 8.41 20.57
C ARG A 65 -7.37 7.85 20.06
N SER A 66 -7.65 8.06 18.76
CA SER A 66 -8.92 7.70 18.14
C SER A 66 -8.76 6.67 17.02
N PHE A 67 -9.22 5.43 17.25
CA PHE A 67 -9.28 4.39 16.21
C PHE A 67 -10.07 4.85 14.98
N LEU A 68 -11.16 5.60 15.20
CA LEU A 68 -11.98 6.12 14.11
C LEU A 68 -11.19 7.05 13.18
N ALA A 69 -10.37 7.96 13.74
CA ALA A 69 -9.55 8.88 12.96
C ALA A 69 -8.53 8.12 12.09
N TYR A 70 -7.84 7.12 12.64
CA TYR A 70 -6.89 6.28 11.91
C TYR A 70 -7.57 5.51 10.77
N ARG A 71 -8.74 4.91 11.03
CA ARG A 71 -9.52 4.14 10.05
C ARG A 71 -10.10 5.01 8.94
N LEU A 72 -10.62 6.19 9.28
CA LEU A 72 -11.10 7.15 8.29
C LEU A 72 -9.96 7.67 7.42
N THR A 73 -8.78 7.90 7.99
CA THR A 73 -7.59 8.30 7.22
C THR A 73 -7.15 7.19 6.28
N ALA A 74 -7.12 5.94 6.73
CA ALA A 74 -6.80 4.79 5.87
C ALA A 74 -7.80 4.65 4.72
N MET A 75 -9.11 4.78 5.00
CA MET A 75 -10.17 4.78 3.99
C MET A 75 -9.98 5.93 2.98
N GLY A 76 -9.66 7.13 3.48
CA GLY A 76 -9.38 8.31 2.65
C GLY A 76 -8.17 8.10 1.74
N LEU A 77 -7.09 7.49 2.25
CA LEU A 77 -5.91 7.16 1.45
C LEU A 77 -6.21 6.11 0.37
N LEU A 78 -6.98 5.07 0.67
CA LEU A 78 -7.41 4.09 -0.35
C LEU A 78 -8.21 4.74 -1.46
N LEU A 79 -9.15 5.62 -1.12
CA LEU A 79 -9.94 6.37 -2.09
C LEU A 79 -9.05 7.29 -2.94
N LEU A 80 -8.15 8.04 -2.29
CA LEU A 80 -7.18 8.91 -2.96
C LEU A 80 -6.31 8.12 -3.94
N GLN A 81 -5.76 6.99 -3.52
CA GLN A 81 -4.93 6.11 -4.34
C GLN A 81 -5.66 5.60 -5.57
N ALA A 82 -6.91 5.14 -5.41
CA ALA A 82 -7.74 4.67 -6.52
C ALA A 82 -8.01 5.77 -7.55
N LEU A 83 -8.36 6.96 -7.08
CA LEU A 83 -8.65 8.12 -7.94
C LEU A 83 -7.38 8.64 -8.63
N LEU A 84 -6.25 8.72 -7.92
CA LEU A 84 -4.96 9.11 -8.48
C LEU A 84 -4.51 8.13 -9.56
N LEU A 85 -4.53 6.82 -9.27
CA LEU A 85 -4.16 5.80 -10.24
C LEU A 85 -5.02 5.90 -11.51
N ASN A 86 -6.34 5.97 -11.34
CA ASN A 86 -7.26 6.09 -12.47
C ASN A 86 -7.03 7.36 -13.30
N ASN A 87 -6.79 8.49 -12.63
CA ASN A 87 -6.48 9.75 -13.31
C ASN A 87 -5.18 9.65 -14.11
N ILE A 88 -4.14 9.04 -13.55
CA ILE A 88 -2.85 8.80 -14.22
C ILE A 88 -3.06 7.93 -15.47
N LEU A 89 -3.75 6.80 -15.34
CA LEU A 89 -4.01 5.88 -16.43
C LEU A 89 -4.81 6.55 -17.58
N ASN A 90 -5.84 7.32 -17.23
CA ASN A 90 -6.67 8.05 -18.21
C ASN A 90 -5.93 9.22 -18.86
N ARG A 91 -5.14 9.99 -18.11
CA ARG A 91 -4.37 11.14 -18.59
C ARG A 91 -3.30 10.72 -19.61
N HIS A 92 -2.67 9.58 -19.37
CA HIS A 92 -1.62 9.06 -20.25
C HIS A 92 -2.14 8.16 -21.37
N ASN A 93 -3.48 8.01 -21.50
CA ASN A 93 -4.12 7.15 -22.50
C ASN A 93 -3.53 5.73 -22.52
N VAL A 94 -3.38 5.16 -21.31
CA VAL A 94 -2.83 3.82 -21.13
C VAL A 94 -3.77 2.76 -21.72
N TYR A 95 -5.08 3.04 -21.73
CA TYR A 95 -6.11 2.22 -22.36
C TYR A 95 -6.66 2.88 -23.62
N ALA A 96 -7.37 2.11 -24.43
CA ALA A 96 -8.00 2.59 -25.66
C ALA A 96 -9.13 3.59 -25.38
N SER A 97 -9.85 3.42 -24.28
CA SER A 97 -10.95 4.29 -23.85
C SER A 97 -10.76 4.72 -22.40
N LYS A 98 -11.14 5.97 -22.09
CA LYS A 98 -11.13 6.47 -20.71
C LYS A 98 -12.32 5.90 -19.95
N ASN A 99 -12.05 5.34 -18.77
CA ASN A 99 -13.08 4.78 -17.90
C ASN A 99 -12.67 4.85 -16.42
N TYR A 100 -13.56 4.41 -15.54
CA TYR A 100 -13.35 4.38 -14.10
C TYR A 100 -13.20 2.95 -13.54
N LEU A 101 -13.05 1.96 -14.42
CA LEU A 101 -12.97 0.56 -14.04
C LEU A 101 -11.72 0.24 -13.17
N PRO A 102 -10.51 0.79 -13.47
CA PRO A 102 -9.37 0.58 -12.60
C PRO A 102 -9.59 1.10 -11.17
N ALA A 103 -10.20 2.30 -11.02
CA ALA A 103 -10.55 2.81 -9.70
C ALA A 103 -11.59 1.94 -8.99
N LEU A 104 -12.59 1.47 -9.72
CA LEU A 104 -13.62 0.58 -9.17
C LEU A 104 -13.02 -0.73 -8.66
N LEU A 105 -12.18 -1.38 -9.46
CA LEU A 105 -11.47 -2.61 -9.07
C LEU A 105 -10.55 -2.37 -7.88
N TYR A 106 -9.79 -1.26 -7.88
CA TYR A 106 -8.93 -0.89 -6.76
C TYR A 106 -9.72 -0.78 -5.46
N LEU A 107 -10.85 -0.08 -5.47
CA LEU A 107 -11.69 0.14 -4.28
C LEU A 107 -12.40 -1.12 -3.83
N VAL A 108 -12.93 -1.91 -4.76
CA VAL A 108 -13.60 -3.18 -4.44
C VAL A 108 -12.60 -4.15 -3.81
N LEU A 109 -11.44 -4.35 -4.43
CA LEU A 109 -10.41 -5.25 -3.89
C LEU A 109 -9.75 -4.71 -2.62
N GLY A 110 -9.56 -3.40 -2.50
CA GLY A 110 -9.11 -2.72 -1.28
C GLY A 110 -10.16 -2.74 -0.15
N SER A 111 -11.36 -3.26 -0.42
CA SER A 111 -12.41 -3.48 0.59
C SER A 111 -12.55 -4.92 1.04
N LEU A 112 -11.69 -5.82 0.56
CA LEU A 112 -11.78 -7.27 0.77
C LEU A 112 -11.72 -7.68 2.26
N SER A 113 -10.88 -7.03 3.05
CA SER A 113 -10.70 -7.30 4.48
C SER A 113 -10.71 -6.00 5.28
N PHE A 114 -11.10 -6.09 6.54
CA PHE A 114 -11.01 -4.96 7.47
C PHE A 114 -9.56 -4.50 7.69
N GLU A 115 -8.58 -5.37 7.45
CA GLU A 115 -7.14 -5.03 7.57
C GLU A 115 -6.72 -3.89 6.64
N TYR A 116 -7.40 -3.69 5.50
CA TYR A 116 -7.17 -2.53 4.63
C TYR A 116 -7.67 -1.19 5.23
N ASN A 117 -8.45 -1.25 6.31
CA ASN A 117 -8.86 -0.05 7.05
C ASN A 117 -7.84 0.37 8.12
N MET A 118 -6.80 -0.43 8.34
CA MET A 118 -5.71 -0.06 9.25
C MET A 118 -4.76 0.91 8.55
N LEU A 119 -4.40 2.00 9.24
CA LEU A 119 -3.40 2.94 8.76
C LEU A 119 -2.01 2.33 8.96
N THR A 120 -1.46 1.78 7.89
CA THR A 120 -0.14 1.14 7.91
C THR A 120 0.91 1.98 7.17
N PRO A 121 2.20 1.85 7.51
CA PRO A 121 3.30 2.47 6.78
C PRO A 121 3.28 2.15 5.27
N LEU A 122 2.87 0.93 4.91
CA LEU A 122 2.74 0.51 3.51
C LEU A 122 1.62 1.24 2.77
N LEU A 123 0.47 1.47 3.42
CA LEU A 123 -0.62 2.23 2.84
C LEU A 123 -0.20 3.68 2.58
N ILE A 124 0.49 4.31 3.54
CA ILE A 124 1.03 5.67 3.38
C ILE A 124 2.05 5.69 2.24
N GLY A 125 3.03 4.78 2.26
CA GLY A 125 4.08 4.69 1.25
C GLY A 125 3.55 4.42 -0.17
N ASN A 126 2.52 3.58 -0.30
CA ASN A 126 1.88 3.28 -1.59
C ASN A 126 1.28 4.53 -2.25
N THR A 127 0.84 5.53 -1.46
CA THR A 127 0.40 6.82 -2.00
C THR A 127 1.53 7.53 -2.73
N PHE A 128 2.74 7.57 -2.14
CA PHE A 128 3.91 8.18 -2.78
C PHE A 128 4.39 7.38 -3.99
N LEU A 129 4.29 6.04 -3.94
CA LEU A 129 4.59 5.20 -5.10
C LEU A 129 3.67 5.52 -6.28
N ILE A 130 2.36 5.63 -6.07
CA ILE A 130 1.40 6.00 -7.12
C ILE A 130 1.68 7.42 -7.61
N LEU A 131 1.99 8.37 -6.71
CA LEU A 131 2.35 9.74 -7.06
C LEU A 131 3.65 9.83 -7.89
N SER A 132 4.56 8.86 -7.79
CA SER A 132 5.77 8.82 -8.60
C SER A 132 5.49 8.48 -10.08
N LEU A 133 4.46 7.69 -10.36
CA LEU A 133 4.15 7.18 -11.71
C LEU A 133 4.12 8.26 -12.81
N PRO A 134 3.37 9.38 -12.67
CA PRO A 134 3.30 10.38 -13.74
C PRO A 134 4.67 11.02 -14.06
N TYR A 135 5.59 11.01 -13.13
CA TYR A 135 6.93 11.57 -13.32
C TYR A 135 7.87 10.59 -14.03
N ILE A 136 7.71 9.30 -13.81
CA ILE A 136 8.58 8.28 -14.41
C ILE A 136 8.10 7.81 -15.80
N ILE A 137 6.80 7.96 -16.15
CA ILE A 137 6.24 7.52 -17.43
C ILE A 137 6.14 8.61 -18.50
N THR A 138 6.20 9.89 -18.14
CA THR A 138 6.08 11.03 -19.08
C THR A 138 7.32 11.28 -19.94
N LEU A 139 8.41 10.62 -19.64
CA LEU A 139 9.71 10.77 -20.29
C LEU A 139 9.69 10.62 -21.82
N SER A 140 8.73 9.88 -22.35
CA SER A 140 8.66 9.54 -23.78
C SER A 140 7.95 10.58 -24.66
N ARG A 141 7.11 11.46 -24.09
CA ARG A 141 6.18 12.30 -24.85
C ARG A 141 6.53 13.77 -24.94
N GLU A 142 7.17 14.34 -23.93
CA GLU A 142 7.27 15.81 -23.78
C GLU A 142 8.69 16.37 -23.83
N GLY A 143 9.67 15.56 -24.26
CA GLY A 143 11.07 15.94 -24.23
C GLY A 143 11.72 15.74 -22.85
N PHE A 144 13.01 16.07 -22.74
CA PHE A 144 13.83 15.79 -21.58
C PHE A 144 13.59 16.85 -20.49
N ASP A 145 12.68 16.60 -19.58
CA ASP A 145 12.51 17.43 -18.37
C ASP A 145 13.23 16.79 -17.18
N ASN A 146 14.43 17.31 -16.90
CA ASN A 146 15.28 16.85 -15.81
C ASN A 146 14.59 16.97 -14.43
N SER A 147 13.74 17.98 -14.25
CA SER A 147 13.06 18.22 -12.97
C SER A 147 12.07 17.12 -12.65
N ARG A 148 11.40 16.57 -13.63
CA ARG A 148 10.43 15.47 -13.45
C ARG A 148 11.06 14.20 -12.93
N LEU A 149 12.23 13.83 -13.45
CA LEU A 149 12.99 12.66 -12.97
C LEU A 149 13.42 12.79 -11.52
N PHE A 150 13.91 13.98 -11.15
CA PHE A 150 14.26 14.27 -9.77
C PHE A 150 13.03 14.14 -8.86
N VAL A 151 11.88 14.72 -9.24
CA VAL A 151 10.62 14.62 -8.48
C VAL A 151 10.14 13.16 -8.40
N GLY A 152 10.24 12.38 -9.48
CA GLY A 152 9.92 10.96 -9.47
C GLY A 152 10.78 10.20 -8.45
N GLY A 153 12.08 10.40 -8.47
CA GLY A 153 13.01 9.85 -7.48
C GLY A 153 12.70 10.32 -6.07
N PHE A 154 12.41 11.60 -5.88
CA PHE A 154 12.03 12.17 -4.59
C PHE A 154 10.77 11.51 -4.00
N MET A 155 9.74 11.26 -4.82
CA MET A 155 8.53 10.55 -4.38
C MET A 155 8.84 9.10 -3.99
N LEU A 156 9.73 8.41 -4.73
CA LEU A 156 10.20 7.07 -4.36
C LEU A 156 11.00 7.10 -3.04
N GLY A 157 11.79 8.15 -2.81
CA GLY A 157 12.51 8.37 -1.55
C GLY A 157 11.56 8.60 -0.37
N LEU A 158 10.49 9.38 -0.55
CA LEU A 158 9.44 9.56 0.46
C LEU A 158 8.70 8.25 0.75
N ALA A 159 8.43 7.42 -0.27
CA ALA A 159 7.85 6.10 -0.05
C ALA A 159 8.76 5.22 0.83
N ALA A 160 10.06 5.20 0.56
CA ALA A 160 11.03 4.49 1.36
C ALA A 160 11.16 5.04 2.79
N MET A 161 10.95 6.36 2.99
CA MET A 161 10.84 6.96 4.33
C MET A 161 9.57 6.59 5.09
N CYS A 162 8.55 6.04 4.41
CA CYS A 162 7.38 5.44 5.08
C CYS A 162 7.66 4.01 5.53
N PHE A 163 8.37 3.26 4.71
CA PHE A 163 8.81 1.89 4.99
C PHE A 163 10.02 1.58 4.12
N LEU A 164 11.19 1.38 4.72
CA LEU A 164 12.47 1.30 4.00
C LEU A 164 12.47 0.29 2.83
N PRO A 165 11.92 -0.94 2.95
CA PRO A 165 11.89 -1.87 1.83
C PRO A 165 11.14 -1.36 0.59
N LEU A 166 10.30 -0.32 0.68
CA LEU A 166 9.72 0.33 -0.51
C LEU A 166 10.78 0.97 -1.41
N GLY A 167 12.01 1.14 -0.92
CA GLY A 167 13.17 1.52 -1.74
C GLY A 167 13.44 0.56 -2.91
N VAL A 168 12.97 -0.69 -2.86
CA VAL A 168 12.99 -1.65 -3.99
C VAL A 168 12.28 -1.06 -5.22
N PHE A 169 11.27 -0.21 -5.04
CA PHE A 169 10.58 0.47 -6.14
C PHE A 169 11.47 1.45 -6.91
N LEU A 170 12.65 1.80 -6.40
CA LEU A 170 13.67 2.48 -7.19
C LEU A 170 14.05 1.67 -8.43
N LEU A 171 14.04 0.34 -8.35
CA LEU A 171 14.24 -0.54 -9.52
C LEU A 171 13.14 -0.35 -10.56
N VAL A 172 11.88 -0.17 -10.14
CA VAL A 172 10.75 0.15 -11.05
C VAL A 172 11.03 1.48 -11.75
N GLY A 173 11.51 2.48 -11.03
CA GLY A 173 11.92 3.76 -11.60
C GLY A 173 13.07 3.62 -12.61
N ILE A 174 14.11 2.86 -12.30
CA ILE A 174 15.25 2.60 -13.21
C ILE A 174 14.76 1.86 -14.47
N PHE A 175 13.90 0.86 -14.34
CA PHE A 175 13.27 0.20 -15.51
C PHE A 175 12.46 1.18 -16.35
N ALA A 176 11.70 2.09 -15.72
CA ALA A 176 10.97 3.12 -16.44
C ALA A 176 11.95 4.04 -17.23
N VAL A 177 13.06 4.43 -16.64
CA VAL A 177 14.11 5.21 -17.33
C VAL A 177 14.64 4.43 -18.54
N ILE A 178 14.95 3.16 -18.41
CA ILE A 178 15.43 2.30 -19.52
C ILE A 178 14.40 2.23 -20.65
N PHE A 179 13.11 2.12 -20.32
CA PHE A 179 12.06 1.99 -21.34
C PHE A 179 11.66 3.30 -22.01
N PHE A 180 11.72 4.42 -21.29
CA PHE A 180 11.13 5.69 -21.72
C PHE A 180 12.15 6.81 -21.98
N ALA A 181 13.34 6.77 -21.35
CA ALA A 181 14.33 7.85 -21.51
C ALA A 181 15.25 7.64 -22.71
N SER A 182 15.64 8.75 -23.33
CA SER A 182 16.64 8.78 -24.44
C SER A 182 18.08 8.71 -23.92
N ASN A 183 18.37 9.31 -22.75
CA ASN A 183 19.67 9.28 -22.10
C ASN A 183 19.58 8.61 -20.73
N THR A 184 19.80 7.30 -20.71
CA THR A 184 19.57 6.45 -19.55
C THR A 184 20.48 6.81 -18.37
N PHE A 185 21.78 7.05 -18.59
CA PHE A 185 22.74 7.32 -17.51
C PHE A 185 22.40 8.60 -16.74
N ARG A 186 22.27 9.72 -17.46
CA ARG A 186 21.92 11.01 -16.84
C ARG A 186 20.58 10.96 -16.13
N SER A 187 19.61 10.33 -16.73
CA SER A 187 18.27 10.17 -16.19
C SER A 187 18.26 9.35 -14.91
N THR A 188 19.02 8.25 -14.88
CA THR A 188 19.18 7.42 -13.68
C THR A 188 19.85 8.19 -12.55
N MET A 189 20.92 8.94 -12.85
CA MET A 189 21.61 9.76 -11.84
C MET A 189 20.69 10.82 -11.24
N LEU A 190 19.87 11.49 -12.06
CA LEU A 190 18.91 12.49 -11.56
C LEU A 190 17.87 11.85 -10.65
N MET A 191 17.37 10.65 -11.00
CA MET A 191 16.41 9.92 -10.17
C MET A 191 17.05 9.46 -8.85
N LEU A 192 18.28 8.96 -8.88
CA LEU A 192 19.04 8.58 -7.69
C LEU A 192 19.28 9.77 -6.76
N CYS A 193 19.66 10.93 -7.32
CA CYS A 193 19.78 12.17 -6.54
C CYS A 193 18.44 12.58 -5.91
N GLY A 194 17.34 12.47 -6.67
CA GLY A 194 15.99 12.71 -6.13
C GLY A 194 15.66 11.77 -4.99
N PHE A 195 15.93 10.47 -5.14
CA PHE A 195 15.70 9.46 -4.11
C PHE A 195 16.55 9.69 -2.85
N ALA A 196 17.81 10.05 -3.00
CA ALA A 196 18.72 10.28 -1.88
C ALA A 196 18.43 11.59 -1.14
N PHE A 197 17.81 12.57 -1.79
CA PHE A 197 17.60 13.90 -1.23
C PHE A 197 16.81 13.91 0.10
N PRO A 198 15.63 13.27 0.24
CA PRO A 198 14.90 13.24 1.50
C PRO A 198 15.70 12.54 2.61
N TYR A 199 16.48 11.50 2.28
CA TYR A 199 17.36 10.84 3.24
C TYR A 199 18.53 11.73 3.67
N ALA A 200 19.09 12.53 2.78
CA ALA A 200 20.14 13.49 3.12
C ALA A 200 19.64 14.53 4.14
N VAL A 201 18.43 15.06 3.92
CA VAL A 201 17.78 15.99 4.87
C VAL A 201 17.55 15.32 6.22
N LEU A 202 17.01 14.10 6.20
CA LEU A 202 16.69 13.34 7.41
C LEU A 202 17.96 12.99 8.21
N LEU A 203 19.02 12.53 7.52
CA LEU A 203 20.30 12.23 8.14
C LEU A 203 20.91 13.48 8.79
N THR A 204 20.83 14.62 8.12
CA THR A 204 21.30 15.90 8.69
C THR A 204 20.58 16.24 9.98
N TYR A 205 19.25 16.02 10.04
CA TYR A 205 18.44 16.22 11.24
C TYR A 205 18.90 15.30 12.38
N TYR A 206 19.05 13.99 12.14
CA TYR A 206 19.45 13.02 13.18
C TYR A 206 20.90 13.19 13.63
N LEU A 207 21.79 13.64 12.76
CA LEU A 207 23.16 14.02 13.14
C LEU A 207 23.16 15.27 14.04
N TYR A 208 22.32 16.27 13.73
CA TYR A 208 22.20 17.47 14.55
C TYR A 208 21.63 17.17 15.96
N THR A 209 20.70 16.22 16.07
CA THR A 209 20.11 15.80 17.35
C THR A 209 20.96 14.75 18.11
N ASN A 210 22.13 14.39 17.60
CA ASN A 210 23.01 13.33 18.15
C ASN A 210 22.33 11.94 18.28
N THR A 211 21.37 11.62 17.41
CA THR A 211 20.65 10.35 17.35
C THR A 211 20.91 9.61 16.03
N GLY A 212 22.01 9.93 15.36
CA GLY A 212 22.35 9.37 14.06
C GLY A 212 22.68 7.89 14.07
N GLN A 213 23.29 7.39 15.16
CA GLN A 213 23.62 5.95 15.29
C GLN A 213 22.37 5.11 15.46
N GLU A 214 21.47 5.50 16.36
CA GLU A 214 20.18 4.85 16.62
C GLU A 214 19.29 4.86 15.35
N PHE A 215 19.28 5.97 14.64
CA PHE A 215 18.59 6.05 13.33
C PHE A 215 19.16 5.06 12.31
N LEU A 216 20.49 4.97 12.18
CA LEU A 216 21.11 4.02 11.26
C LEU A 216 20.80 2.57 11.65
N GLU A 217 20.88 2.24 12.94
CA GLU A 217 20.62 0.90 13.43
C GLU A 217 19.15 0.49 13.26
N LEU A 218 18.22 1.30 13.77
CA LEU A 218 16.80 0.95 13.83
C LEU A 218 16.08 1.10 12.49
N HIS A 219 16.42 2.15 11.72
CA HIS A 219 15.75 2.42 10.45
C HIS A 219 16.42 1.77 9.24
N LEU A 220 17.77 1.81 9.15
CA LEU A 220 18.47 1.32 7.96
C LEU A 220 18.91 -0.14 8.06
N LEU A 221 19.38 -0.59 9.21
CA LEU A 221 19.97 -1.94 9.35
C LEU A 221 18.94 -3.00 9.77
N ARG A 222 18.07 -2.67 10.74
CA ARG A 222 17.12 -3.63 11.31
C ARG A 222 16.10 -4.18 10.31
N PRO A 223 15.52 -3.41 9.38
CA PRO A 223 14.55 -3.93 8.41
C PRO A 223 15.10 -4.99 7.44
N TRP A 224 16.40 -5.17 7.36
CA TRP A 224 17.04 -6.19 6.54
C TRP A 224 17.34 -7.49 7.29
N GLN A 225 17.06 -7.55 8.60
CA GLN A 225 17.13 -8.77 9.36
C GLN A 225 15.85 -9.59 9.10
N LEU A 226 15.86 -10.32 7.99
CA LEU A 226 14.72 -11.06 7.46
C LEU A 226 14.29 -12.17 8.44
N GLN A 227 13.31 -11.90 9.26
CA GLN A 227 12.56 -12.89 10.03
C GLN A 227 11.13 -12.86 9.55
N VAL A 228 10.84 -13.61 8.49
CA VAL A 228 9.48 -13.65 7.93
C VAL A 228 8.57 -14.40 8.89
N ALA A 229 7.73 -13.67 9.59
CA ALA A 229 6.64 -14.20 10.37
C ALA A 229 5.30 -13.89 9.70
N PHE A 230 4.38 -14.82 9.76
CA PHE A 230 3.02 -14.57 9.32
C PHE A 230 2.18 -14.17 10.53
N LEU A 231 1.56 -12.99 10.48
CA LEU A 231 0.61 -12.54 11.50
C LEU A 231 -0.66 -13.41 11.51
N ARG A 232 -0.91 -14.10 10.39
CA ARG A 232 -1.95 -15.14 10.25
C ARG A 232 -1.34 -16.39 9.63
N PRO A 233 -1.96 -17.56 9.82
CA PRO A 233 -1.58 -18.76 9.06
C PRO A 233 -1.50 -18.48 7.57
N PRO A 234 -0.44 -18.91 6.84
CA PRO A 234 -0.29 -18.64 5.41
C PRO A 234 -1.48 -19.11 4.57
N ALA A 235 -2.12 -20.20 4.99
CA ALA A 235 -3.33 -20.73 4.35
C ALA A 235 -4.49 -19.73 4.40
N ASP A 236 -4.64 -18.98 5.48
CA ASP A 236 -5.72 -18.00 5.65
C ASP A 236 -5.46 -16.75 4.82
N VAL A 237 -4.20 -16.30 4.75
CA VAL A 237 -3.81 -15.22 3.83
C VAL A 237 -4.09 -15.65 2.38
N ALA A 238 -3.76 -16.89 2.00
CA ALA A 238 -4.02 -17.41 0.65
C ALA A 238 -5.53 -17.48 0.33
N LYS A 239 -6.38 -17.93 1.29
CA LYS A 239 -7.84 -17.94 1.12
C LYS A 239 -8.39 -16.54 0.88
N LEU A 240 -7.95 -15.55 1.67
CA LEU A 240 -8.38 -14.15 1.54
C LEU A 240 -7.87 -13.53 0.23
N MET A 241 -6.66 -13.87 -0.21
CA MET A 241 -6.08 -13.37 -1.45
C MET A 241 -6.55 -14.13 -2.70
N ALA A 242 -7.37 -15.17 -2.57
CA ALA A 242 -7.83 -15.97 -3.71
C ALA A 242 -8.58 -15.13 -4.77
N ILE A 243 -9.46 -14.21 -4.34
CA ILE A 243 -10.22 -13.34 -5.27
C ILE A 243 -9.28 -12.44 -6.09
N PRO A 244 -8.39 -11.61 -5.49
CA PRO A 244 -7.42 -10.83 -6.25
C PRO A 244 -6.52 -11.67 -7.15
N ALA A 245 -6.07 -12.84 -6.69
CA ALA A 245 -5.22 -13.75 -7.45
C ALA A 245 -5.94 -14.30 -8.69
N VAL A 246 -7.18 -14.74 -8.55
CA VAL A 246 -7.99 -15.24 -9.68
C VAL A 246 -8.26 -14.12 -10.69
N ILE A 247 -8.61 -12.90 -10.22
CA ILE A 247 -8.79 -11.75 -11.12
C ILE A 247 -7.50 -11.46 -11.86
N LEU A 248 -6.35 -11.44 -11.17
CA LEU A 248 -5.06 -11.20 -11.79
C LEU A 248 -4.77 -12.25 -12.87
N LEU A 249 -4.90 -13.54 -12.56
CA LEU A 249 -4.66 -14.63 -13.50
C LEU A 249 -5.56 -14.53 -14.75
N LEU A 250 -6.87 -14.35 -14.56
CA LEU A 250 -7.81 -14.19 -15.68
C LEU A 250 -7.52 -12.94 -16.51
N SER A 251 -7.10 -11.86 -15.87
CA SER A 251 -6.73 -10.60 -16.51
C SER A 251 -5.47 -10.74 -17.36
N LEU A 252 -4.48 -11.50 -16.87
CA LEU A 252 -3.25 -11.77 -17.59
C LEU A 252 -3.50 -12.61 -18.85
N LEU A 253 -4.36 -13.63 -18.74
CA LEU A 253 -4.80 -14.41 -19.90
C LEU A 253 -5.54 -13.56 -20.92
N SER A 254 -6.40 -12.65 -20.47
CA SER A 254 -7.12 -11.70 -21.34
C SER A 254 -6.16 -10.69 -21.99
N ALA A 255 -5.17 -10.21 -21.23
CA ALA A 255 -4.16 -9.28 -21.71
C ALA A 255 -3.27 -9.87 -22.82
N ALA A 256 -3.00 -11.17 -22.80
CA ALA A 256 -2.21 -11.86 -23.80
C ALA A 256 -2.95 -11.98 -25.16
N SER A 257 -4.28 -11.95 -25.18
CA SER A 257 -5.11 -12.14 -26.36
C SER A 257 -5.49 -10.83 -27.10
N LEU A 258 -5.04 -9.67 -26.61
CA LEU A 258 -5.43 -8.38 -27.19
C LEU A 258 -4.67 -8.07 -28.48
N PRO A 259 -5.37 -7.61 -29.54
CA PRO A 259 -4.73 -7.20 -30.79
C PRO A 259 -3.99 -5.87 -30.60
N GLN A 260 -3.35 -5.43 -31.66
CA GLN A 260 -2.48 -4.26 -31.82
C GLN A 260 -2.56 -3.19 -30.71
N ARG A 261 -1.45 -2.97 -30.00
CA ARG A 261 -1.31 -1.95 -28.97
C ARG A 261 -0.29 -0.89 -29.38
N LEU A 262 -0.47 0.32 -28.89
CA LEU A 262 0.53 1.36 -29.02
C LEU A 262 1.82 0.96 -28.25
N VAL A 263 2.98 1.33 -28.78
CA VAL A 263 4.27 1.06 -28.18
C VAL A 263 4.32 1.51 -26.71
N PHE A 264 3.73 2.66 -26.40
CA PHE A 264 3.63 3.18 -25.04
C PHE A 264 2.83 2.25 -24.11
N GLN A 265 1.71 1.70 -24.59
CA GLN A 265 0.86 0.77 -23.81
C GLN A 265 1.59 -0.53 -23.47
N VAL A 266 2.39 -1.04 -24.41
CA VAL A 266 3.22 -2.25 -24.19
C VAL A 266 4.29 -1.97 -23.13
N LYS A 267 5.01 -0.85 -23.25
CA LYS A 267 6.02 -0.43 -22.28
C LYS A 267 5.43 -0.21 -20.89
N PHE A 268 4.25 0.42 -20.81
CA PHE A 268 3.55 0.60 -19.55
C PHE A 268 3.13 -0.74 -18.93
N GLN A 269 2.67 -1.69 -19.73
CA GLN A 269 2.37 -3.03 -19.25
C GLN A 269 3.60 -3.74 -18.70
N GLN A 270 4.75 -3.63 -19.37
CA GLN A 270 6.03 -4.17 -18.87
C GLN A 270 6.41 -3.52 -17.53
N LEU A 271 6.21 -2.21 -17.39
CA LEU A 271 6.43 -1.50 -16.13
C LEU A 271 5.53 -2.04 -15.01
N MET A 272 4.25 -2.31 -15.29
CA MET A 272 3.32 -2.87 -14.29
C MET A 272 3.66 -4.31 -13.91
N TRP A 273 4.31 -5.07 -14.78
CA TRP A 273 4.90 -6.36 -14.42
C TRP A 273 6.05 -6.20 -13.42
N VAL A 274 6.96 -5.24 -13.69
CA VAL A 274 8.06 -4.95 -12.75
C VAL A 274 7.52 -4.44 -11.42
N TRP A 275 6.44 -3.61 -11.45
CA TRP A 275 5.72 -3.19 -10.25
C TRP A 275 5.21 -4.37 -9.44
N LEU A 276 4.55 -5.33 -10.10
CA LEU A 276 4.02 -6.52 -9.44
C LEU A 276 5.12 -7.33 -8.75
N VAL A 277 6.23 -7.56 -9.46
CA VAL A 277 7.39 -8.27 -8.90
C VAL A 277 7.99 -7.50 -7.71
N ALA A 278 8.19 -6.19 -7.84
CA ALA A 278 8.68 -5.35 -6.74
C ALA A 278 7.74 -5.38 -5.53
N SER A 279 6.42 -5.35 -5.76
CA SER A 279 5.42 -5.46 -4.69
C SER A 279 5.55 -6.79 -3.93
N LEU A 280 5.69 -7.89 -4.66
CA LEU A 280 5.87 -9.21 -4.04
C LEU A 280 7.19 -9.30 -3.28
N LEU A 281 8.28 -8.77 -3.84
CA LEU A 281 9.57 -8.73 -3.14
C LEU A 281 9.45 -7.97 -1.80
N VAL A 282 8.81 -6.79 -1.80
CA VAL A 282 8.62 -6.00 -0.57
C VAL A 282 7.75 -6.73 0.44
N ILE A 283 6.71 -7.45 0.02
CA ILE A 283 5.85 -8.23 0.92
C ILE A 283 6.69 -9.27 1.70
N PHE A 284 7.61 -9.95 1.03
CA PHE A 284 8.47 -10.96 1.67
C PHE A 284 9.63 -10.38 2.49
N THR A 285 9.84 -9.06 2.50
CA THR A 285 10.81 -8.41 3.39
C THR A 285 10.20 -7.98 4.74
N ARG A 286 8.92 -8.25 4.97
CA ARG A 286 8.26 -7.88 6.23
C ARG A 286 8.40 -8.96 7.29
N ASP A 287 8.59 -8.49 8.53
CA ASP A 287 8.58 -9.35 9.72
C ASP A 287 7.20 -9.97 9.96
N GLU A 288 6.13 -9.26 9.56
CA GLU A 288 4.75 -9.69 9.75
C GLU A 288 3.95 -9.55 8.45
N ILE A 289 3.59 -10.67 7.84
CA ILE A 289 2.75 -10.72 6.64
C ILE A 289 1.27 -10.81 7.06
N SER A 290 0.50 -9.80 6.65
CA SER A 290 -0.96 -9.73 6.81
C SER A 290 -1.63 -9.40 5.46
N VAL A 291 -2.95 -9.44 5.40
CA VAL A 291 -3.69 -9.03 4.18
C VAL A 291 -3.42 -7.57 3.82
N ALA A 292 -3.23 -6.69 4.83
CA ALA A 292 -2.91 -5.28 4.61
C ALA A 292 -1.63 -5.06 3.79
N THR A 293 -0.67 -6.01 3.83
CA THR A 293 0.59 -5.88 3.07
C THR A 293 0.38 -5.93 1.56
N PHE A 294 -0.70 -6.57 1.11
CA PHE A 294 -1.03 -6.70 -0.32
C PHE A 294 -1.59 -5.42 -0.95
N VAL A 295 -1.70 -4.33 -0.20
CA VAL A 295 -2.06 -3.01 -0.75
C VAL A 295 -1.12 -2.58 -1.89
N LEU A 296 0.15 -2.99 -1.85
CA LEU A 296 1.15 -2.70 -2.88
C LEU A 296 0.84 -3.38 -4.22
N VAL A 297 0.13 -4.50 -4.20
CA VAL A 297 -0.26 -5.26 -5.40
C VAL A 297 -1.49 -4.67 -6.06
N LEU A 298 -2.34 -3.93 -5.32
CA LEU A 298 -3.59 -3.37 -5.82
C LEU A 298 -3.45 -2.51 -7.08
N PRO A 299 -2.43 -1.63 -7.24
CA PRO A 299 -2.25 -0.87 -8.47
C PRO A 299 -2.08 -1.76 -9.70
N ALA A 300 -1.29 -2.84 -9.58
CA ALA A 300 -1.06 -3.77 -10.68
C ALA A 300 -2.32 -4.60 -10.98
N VAL A 301 -3.01 -5.11 -9.95
CA VAL A 301 -4.24 -5.88 -10.14
C VAL A 301 -5.35 -5.02 -10.76
N ALA A 302 -5.50 -3.77 -10.32
CA ALA A 302 -6.45 -2.83 -10.88
C ALA A 302 -6.13 -2.51 -12.35
N TYR A 303 -4.84 -2.34 -12.67
CA TYR A 303 -4.38 -2.12 -14.04
C TYR A 303 -4.67 -3.32 -14.95
N PHE A 304 -4.24 -4.51 -14.54
CA PHE A 304 -4.46 -5.71 -15.36
C PHE A 304 -5.95 -6.10 -15.41
N GLY A 305 -6.69 -5.87 -14.33
CA GLY A 305 -8.11 -6.18 -14.22
C GLY A 305 -8.97 -5.53 -15.30
N GLU A 306 -8.59 -4.36 -15.78
CA GLU A 306 -9.28 -3.73 -16.91
C GLU A 306 -9.33 -4.62 -18.14
N PHE A 307 -8.24 -5.32 -18.48
CA PHE A 307 -8.19 -6.18 -19.66
C PHE A 307 -9.17 -7.35 -19.60
N LEU A 308 -9.52 -7.81 -18.41
CA LEU A 308 -10.55 -8.84 -18.24
C LEU A 308 -11.93 -8.31 -18.63
N PHE A 309 -12.26 -7.11 -18.18
CA PHE A 309 -13.59 -6.52 -18.35
C PHE A 309 -13.78 -5.78 -19.67
N THR A 310 -12.71 -5.42 -20.36
CA THR A 310 -12.74 -4.81 -21.71
C THR A 310 -12.51 -5.83 -22.82
N SER A 311 -12.36 -7.12 -22.49
CA SER A 311 -12.20 -8.19 -23.46
C SER A 311 -13.44 -8.36 -24.36
N ASN A 312 -13.25 -8.89 -25.60
CA ASN A 312 -14.34 -9.17 -26.57
C ASN A 312 -15.32 -10.28 -26.13
N ARG A 313 -15.48 -10.50 -24.83
CA ARG A 313 -16.44 -11.46 -24.29
C ARG A 313 -17.84 -10.87 -24.25
N LYS A 314 -18.87 -11.73 -24.15
CA LYS A 314 -20.27 -11.30 -24.05
C LYS A 314 -20.46 -10.39 -22.82
N PRO A 315 -21.06 -9.19 -22.95
CA PRO A 315 -21.18 -8.21 -21.85
C PRO A 315 -21.89 -8.78 -20.61
N TRP A 316 -22.86 -9.65 -20.79
CA TRP A 316 -23.56 -10.26 -19.67
C TRP A 316 -22.64 -11.12 -18.79
N LEU A 317 -21.68 -11.85 -19.41
CA LEU A 317 -20.71 -12.66 -18.70
C LEU A 317 -19.78 -11.80 -17.84
N LEU A 318 -19.33 -10.66 -18.39
CA LEU A 318 -18.48 -9.71 -17.65
C LEU A 318 -19.21 -9.09 -16.47
N ASN A 319 -20.49 -8.77 -16.63
CA ASN A 319 -21.34 -8.29 -15.53
C ASN A 319 -21.53 -9.36 -14.44
N VAL A 320 -21.74 -10.62 -14.83
CA VAL A 320 -21.83 -11.74 -13.88
C VAL A 320 -20.52 -11.93 -13.11
N ILE A 321 -19.38 -11.92 -13.81
CA ILE A 321 -18.06 -12.00 -13.17
C ILE A 321 -17.88 -10.86 -12.15
N PHE A 322 -18.22 -9.62 -12.53
CA PHE A 322 -18.13 -8.47 -11.63
C PHE A 322 -19.04 -8.64 -10.40
N LEU A 323 -20.28 -9.08 -10.59
CA LEU A 323 -21.22 -9.31 -9.48
C LEU A 323 -20.75 -10.43 -8.54
N VAL A 324 -20.16 -11.51 -9.09
CA VAL A 324 -19.58 -12.60 -8.30
C VAL A 324 -18.39 -12.09 -7.48
N VAL A 325 -17.51 -11.29 -8.09
CA VAL A 325 -16.38 -10.66 -7.39
C VAL A 325 -16.88 -9.74 -6.28
N LEU A 326 -17.85 -8.88 -6.57
CA LEU A 326 -18.41 -7.96 -5.59
C LEU A 326 -19.07 -8.72 -4.43
N ALA A 327 -19.88 -9.73 -4.73
CA ALA A 327 -20.51 -10.60 -3.73
C ALA A 327 -19.45 -11.31 -2.87
N GLY A 328 -18.41 -11.89 -3.49
CA GLY A 328 -17.31 -12.52 -2.79
C GLY A 328 -16.56 -11.56 -1.86
N VAL A 329 -16.29 -10.34 -2.33
CA VAL A 329 -15.66 -9.29 -1.50
C VAL A 329 -16.56 -8.91 -0.33
N LEU A 330 -17.87 -8.74 -0.54
CA LEU A 330 -18.81 -8.44 0.55
C LEU A 330 -18.90 -9.58 1.57
N VAL A 331 -18.97 -10.82 1.12
CA VAL A 331 -18.98 -12.01 1.99
C VAL A 331 -17.70 -12.08 2.84
N LEU A 332 -16.51 -11.90 2.22
CA LEU A 332 -15.25 -11.93 2.94
C LEU A 332 -15.08 -10.73 3.88
N ARG A 333 -15.60 -9.57 3.51
CA ARG A 333 -15.55 -8.37 4.35
C ARG A 333 -16.43 -8.48 5.58
N TYR A 334 -17.67 -8.92 5.40
CA TYR A 334 -18.65 -9.03 6.47
C TYR A 334 -18.70 -10.42 7.12
N ARG A 335 -17.71 -11.29 6.82
CA ARG A 335 -17.64 -12.68 7.26
C ARG A 335 -17.86 -12.87 8.76
N ARG A 336 -17.36 -11.92 9.59
CA ARG A 336 -17.51 -11.95 11.05
C ARG A 336 -18.97 -11.73 11.47
N ILE A 337 -19.65 -10.78 10.82
CA ILE A 337 -21.06 -10.46 11.10
C ILE A 337 -21.98 -11.59 10.62
N ILE A 338 -21.66 -12.18 9.47
CA ILE A 338 -22.43 -13.27 8.85
C ILE A 338 -22.15 -14.62 9.54
N GLY A 339 -21.10 -14.72 10.35
CA GLY A 339 -20.72 -15.96 11.04
C GLY A 339 -20.01 -17.01 10.15
N ILE A 340 -19.52 -16.63 8.98
CA ILE A 340 -18.86 -17.55 8.02
C ILE A 340 -17.40 -17.84 8.40
N ASN A 341 -16.83 -17.18 9.40
CA ASN A 341 -15.46 -17.43 9.84
C ASN A 341 -15.21 -18.90 10.19
N GLU A 342 -16.17 -19.55 10.87
CA GLU A 342 -16.08 -20.97 11.24
C GLU A 342 -16.07 -21.87 10.01
N PHE A 343 -16.88 -21.56 8.99
CA PHE A 343 -16.93 -22.32 7.75
C PHE A 343 -15.65 -22.19 6.93
N LEU A 344 -15.05 -20.99 6.90
CA LEU A 344 -13.80 -20.73 6.20
C LEU A 344 -12.56 -21.18 6.98
N LEU A 345 -12.74 -21.61 8.25
CA LEU A 345 -11.65 -21.97 9.17
C LEU A 345 -10.58 -20.88 9.21
N LEU A 346 -11.01 -19.62 9.39
CA LEU A 346 -10.12 -18.46 9.48
C LEU A 346 -9.81 -18.13 10.93
N ASP A 347 -8.53 -18.14 11.29
CA ASP A 347 -8.07 -17.74 12.61
C ASP A 347 -7.71 -16.26 12.64
N GLU A 348 -8.44 -15.46 13.41
CA GLU A 348 -8.20 -14.04 13.62
C GLU A 348 -7.51 -13.75 14.97
N SER A 349 -7.38 -14.75 15.83
CA SER A 349 -6.83 -14.58 17.18
C SER A 349 -5.44 -13.96 17.24
N PRO A 350 -4.50 -14.26 16.31
CA PRO A 350 -3.17 -13.65 16.36
C PRO A 350 -3.14 -12.15 16.03
N LEU A 351 -4.18 -11.68 15.32
CA LEU A 351 -4.28 -10.28 14.89
C LEU A 351 -4.96 -9.40 15.94
N LEU A 352 -5.90 -9.97 16.67
CA LEU A 352 -6.75 -9.24 17.60
C LEU A 352 -6.10 -9.15 18.98
N LEU A 353 -6.33 -8.02 19.64
CA LEU A 353 -5.96 -7.90 21.04
C LEU A 353 -6.86 -8.79 21.90
N PRO A 354 -6.31 -9.50 22.90
CA PRO A 354 -7.12 -10.27 23.82
C PRO A 354 -8.06 -9.35 24.60
N GLU A 355 -9.33 -9.76 24.72
CA GLU A 355 -10.35 -8.97 25.44
C GLU A 355 -10.01 -8.78 26.93
N GLN A 356 -9.25 -9.69 27.49
CA GLN A 356 -8.79 -9.60 28.88
C GLN A 356 -7.27 -9.58 28.95
N PRO A 357 -6.69 -8.75 29.81
CA PRO A 357 -5.25 -8.74 30.01
C PRO A 357 -4.79 -10.12 30.54
N PRO A 358 -3.58 -10.58 30.15
CA PRO A 358 -3.02 -11.83 30.67
C PRO A 358 -3.08 -11.88 32.21
N LEU A 359 -3.38 -13.05 32.76
CA LEU A 359 -3.47 -13.25 34.23
C LEU A 359 -2.26 -12.71 34.99
N ALA A 360 -1.08 -12.74 34.37
CA ALA A 360 0.17 -12.25 34.95
C ALA A 360 0.17 -10.75 35.25
N ILE A 361 -0.63 -9.95 34.54
CA ILE A 361 -0.70 -8.48 34.68
C ILE A 361 -2.03 -7.99 35.24
N GLN A 362 -3.01 -8.89 35.44
CA GLN A 362 -4.28 -8.52 36.08
C GLN A 362 -4.05 -7.92 37.45
N ASN A 363 -4.65 -6.79 37.74
CA ASN A 363 -4.54 -6.06 39.02
C ASN A 363 -3.11 -5.62 39.37
N LYS A 364 -2.19 -5.51 38.41
CA LYS A 364 -0.85 -4.97 38.62
C LYS A 364 -0.66 -3.67 37.84
N THR A 365 0.08 -2.75 38.45
CA THR A 365 0.57 -1.56 37.73
C THR A 365 1.70 -1.99 36.80
N VAL A 366 1.48 -1.90 35.48
CA VAL A 366 2.53 -2.21 34.49
C VAL A 366 3.27 -0.92 34.19
N VAL A 367 4.55 -0.88 34.53
CA VAL A 367 5.45 0.21 34.13
C VAL A 367 6.16 -0.25 32.89
N VAL A 368 5.93 0.48 31.76
CA VAL A 368 6.67 0.28 30.52
C VAL A 368 7.93 1.15 30.61
N LEU A 369 9.08 0.48 30.71
CA LEU A 369 10.40 1.12 30.73
C LEU A 369 10.86 1.41 29.30
#